data_9e13a50373c893d43f8f6e262d44203e
#
_entry.id   9e13a50373c893d43f8f6e262d44203e
#
_cell.length_a   1.000
_cell.length_b   1.000
_cell.length_c   1.000
_cell.angle_alpha   90.00
_cell.angle_beta   90.00
_cell.angle_gamma   90.00
#
_symmetry.space_group_name_H-M   'P 1'
#
loop_
_entity.id
_entity.type
_entity.pdbx_description
1 polymer ?
#
loop_
_entity_poly.entity_id
_entity_poly.type
_entity_poly.pdbx_seq_one_letter_code
_entity_poly.pdbx_strand_id
1 'polypeptide(L)'
;LTFWSPNINIFRDPRWGRGHETYGEDPYLTARSGVGFVKGVQGKGKYLKAAACAKHFAVHSGPESDRHHFNAIVSKQDLWETYLPAFRALVKEAGVEAVMGAYNRTNGEPCCGSKTLLKDILRDKWHFDGHVTSDCWAIKDFHTGHMVTDGPVESVALAVNNGCDLNCGDLYVYLEQAVAEGKLSEEKIDESLTRLYVTRMRLGMFDAEDQVPYNKVGYDVVDSAEMKALNLKVADSIMTLLKNDGTLPLDKSKLHTVGVIGPNADSRKALLGNYEGTASRYTTVLEGIEDYLGDDVKVRYSQGCHLYADNIHGLAESNELMSEVKGVCEESDVVIAVLGLDAGLEGEEGDQGNQFA
;
A
#
# COMPACT_ATOMS: atom_id res chain seq x y z
N LEU A 1 -10.23 -2.91 -15.64
CA LEU A 1 -9.77 -2.30 -14.39
C LEU A 1 -8.32 -2.65 -14.13
N THR A 2 -7.51 -1.66 -13.75
CA THR A 2 -6.12 -1.85 -13.30
C THR A 2 -6.05 -1.49 -11.83
N PHE A 3 -5.66 -2.45 -10.98
CA PHE A 3 -5.38 -2.22 -9.57
C PHE A 3 -3.93 -1.77 -9.40
N TRP A 4 -3.71 -0.63 -8.79
CA TRP A 4 -2.38 -0.17 -8.42
C TRP A 4 -1.90 -0.85 -7.12
N SER A 5 -1.82 -2.15 -7.22
CA SER A 5 -1.42 -3.10 -6.18
C SER A 5 -0.79 -4.33 -6.82
N PRO A 6 0.11 -5.04 -6.11
CA PRO A 6 0.47 -4.92 -4.70
C PRO A 6 1.62 -3.93 -4.44
N ASN A 7 1.68 -3.39 -3.20
CA ASN A 7 2.87 -2.72 -2.68
C ASN A 7 3.87 -3.78 -2.21
N ILE A 8 4.98 -3.91 -2.95
CA ILE A 8 6.05 -4.89 -2.68
C ILE A 8 7.37 -4.22 -2.31
N ASN A 9 7.30 -3.00 -1.81
CA ASN A 9 8.47 -2.36 -1.23
C ASN A 9 8.89 -3.08 0.06
N ILE A 10 10.17 -3.05 0.34
CA ILE A 10 10.74 -3.60 1.57
C ILE A 10 10.67 -2.54 2.66
N PHE A 11 10.04 -2.87 3.77
CA PHE A 11 9.94 -1.98 4.92
C PHE A 11 11.29 -1.92 5.67
N ARG A 12 11.94 -0.76 5.65
CA ARG A 12 13.27 -0.53 6.25
C ARG A 12 13.28 0.63 7.26
N ASP A 13 12.68 1.76 6.90
CA ASP A 13 12.64 2.94 7.77
C ASP A 13 11.29 3.03 8.49
N PRO A 14 11.26 3.01 9.83
CA PRO A 14 10.00 3.10 10.59
C PRO A 14 9.28 4.45 10.45
N ARG A 15 9.95 5.48 9.90
CA ARG A 15 9.35 6.78 9.60
C ARG A 15 8.62 6.80 8.25
N TRP A 16 8.67 5.72 7.49
CA TRP A 16 7.90 5.60 6.26
C TRP A 16 6.43 5.33 6.58
N GLY A 17 5.53 6.26 6.21
CA GLY A 17 4.11 6.22 6.55
C GLY A 17 3.31 5.11 5.87
N ARG A 18 3.91 4.33 4.97
CA ARG A 18 3.24 3.28 4.18
C ARG A 18 3.73 1.88 4.50
N GLY A 19 4.43 1.69 5.61
CA GLY A 19 4.95 0.38 6.03
C GLY A 19 3.87 -0.69 6.16
N HIS A 20 2.70 -0.32 6.68
CA HIS A 20 1.54 -1.21 6.85
C HIS A 20 0.91 -1.69 5.53
N GLU A 21 1.19 -1.04 4.40
CA GLU A 21 0.74 -1.50 3.07
C GLU A 21 1.59 -2.65 2.51
N THR A 22 2.68 -3.03 3.16
CA THR A 22 3.68 -3.96 2.65
C THR A 22 3.56 -5.34 3.27
N TYR A 23 4.34 -6.28 2.72
CA TYR A 23 4.49 -7.63 3.28
C TYR A 23 5.68 -7.73 4.26
N GLY A 24 6.27 -6.59 4.68
CA GLY A 24 7.33 -6.51 5.65
C GLY A 24 8.73 -6.34 5.05
N GLU A 25 9.74 -6.84 5.75
CA GLU A 25 11.16 -6.59 5.45
C GLU A 25 11.84 -7.71 4.65
N ASP A 26 11.23 -8.90 4.58
CA ASP A 26 11.84 -10.05 3.92
C ASP A 26 11.55 -10.06 2.41
N PRO A 27 12.59 -10.03 1.53
CA PRO A 27 12.41 -9.99 0.09
C PRO A 27 11.76 -11.27 -0.48
N TYR A 28 12.00 -12.43 0.13
CA TYR A 28 11.44 -13.69 -0.34
C TYR A 28 9.94 -13.79 -0.01
N LEU A 29 9.57 -13.52 1.24
CA LEU A 29 8.17 -13.49 1.65
C LEU A 29 7.37 -12.50 0.81
N THR A 30 7.91 -11.28 0.64
CA THR A 30 7.32 -10.25 -0.21
C THR A 30 7.14 -10.72 -1.66
N ALA A 31 8.15 -11.37 -2.23
CA ALA A 31 8.07 -11.92 -3.58
C ALA A 31 6.98 -12.99 -3.69
N ARG A 32 6.92 -13.95 -2.74
CA ARG A 32 5.91 -15.04 -2.79
C ARG A 32 4.49 -14.51 -2.61
N SER A 33 4.28 -13.61 -1.66
CA SER A 33 2.99 -12.95 -1.43
C SER A 33 2.55 -12.15 -2.65
N GLY A 34 3.45 -11.32 -3.20
CA GLY A 34 3.18 -10.52 -4.39
C GLY A 34 2.87 -11.37 -5.63
N VAL A 35 3.60 -12.46 -5.87
CA VAL A 35 3.31 -13.40 -6.97
C VAL A 35 1.91 -14.02 -6.81
N GLY A 36 1.55 -14.43 -5.59
CA GLY A 36 0.22 -14.95 -5.29
C GLY A 36 -0.87 -13.92 -5.58
N PHE A 37 -0.68 -12.69 -5.12
CA PHE A 37 -1.59 -11.56 -5.35
C PHE A 37 -1.79 -11.29 -6.84
N VAL A 38 -0.72 -11.10 -7.60
CA VAL A 38 -0.79 -10.80 -9.04
C VAL A 38 -1.54 -11.90 -9.79
N LYS A 39 -1.19 -13.18 -9.55
CA LYS A 39 -1.88 -14.31 -10.18
C LYS A 39 -3.37 -14.38 -9.83
N GLY A 40 -3.73 -14.03 -8.60
CA GLY A 40 -5.13 -13.97 -8.15
C GLY A 40 -5.92 -12.86 -8.83
N VAL A 41 -5.33 -11.66 -8.92
CA VAL A 41 -5.94 -10.48 -9.56
C VAL A 41 -6.07 -10.68 -11.06
N GLN A 42 -5.00 -11.11 -11.74
CA GLN A 42 -4.99 -11.21 -13.21
C GLN A 42 -5.72 -12.44 -13.75
N GLY A 43 -5.80 -13.52 -12.94
CA GLY A 43 -6.41 -14.78 -13.39
C GLY A 43 -5.55 -15.53 -14.39
N LYS A 44 -6.13 -16.54 -15.04
CA LYS A 44 -5.44 -17.43 -16.00
C LYS A 44 -6.21 -17.55 -17.34
N GLY A 45 -7.25 -16.74 -17.55
CA GLY A 45 -8.09 -16.79 -18.74
C GLY A 45 -7.46 -16.15 -19.98
N LYS A 46 -8.19 -16.20 -21.10
CA LYS A 46 -7.86 -15.46 -22.33
C LYS A 46 -7.78 -13.96 -22.04
N TYR A 47 -8.72 -13.45 -21.27
CA TYR A 47 -8.73 -12.07 -20.82
C TYR A 47 -8.21 -11.97 -19.39
N LEU A 48 -7.56 -10.87 -19.08
CA LEU A 48 -7.25 -10.55 -17.69
C LEU A 48 -8.54 -10.29 -16.92
N LYS A 49 -8.65 -10.87 -15.71
CA LYS A 49 -9.74 -10.53 -14.80
C LYS A 49 -9.68 -9.06 -14.37
N ALA A 50 -8.49 -8.62 -14.00
CA ALA A 50 -8.07 -7.24 -13.83
C ALA A 50 -6.56 -7.17 -14.04
N ALA A 51 -6.00 -6.00 -14.30
CA ALA A 51 -4.55 -5.82 -14.34
C ALA A 51 -4.02 -5.50 -12.94
N ALA A 52 -2.88 -6.07 -12.57
CA ALA A 52 -2.14 -5.73 -11.36
C ALA A 52 -0.96 -4.82 -11.68
N CYS A 53 -0.53 -4.03 -10.70
CA CYS A 53 0.58 -3.10 -10.84
C CYS A 53 1.55 -3.24 -9.66
N ALA A 54 2.76 -3.71 -9.92
CA ALA A 54 3.81 -3.81 -8.92
C ALA A 54 4.32 -2.41 -8.53
N LYS A 55 4.27 -2.07 -7.26
CA LYS A 55 4.65 -0.72 -6.80
C LYS A 55 5.47 -0.76 -5.50
N HIS A 56 6.29 0.23 -5.27
CA HIS A 56 6.72 1.38 -6.10
C HIS A 56 8.16 1.13 -6.52
N PHE A 57 8.45 1.16 -7.79
CA PHE A 57 9.75 0.77 -8.37
C PHE A 57 10.71 1.95 -8.45
N ALA A 58 11.78 2.03 -7.62
CA ALA A 58 12.17 1.11 -6.58
C ALA A 58 12.78 1.86 -5.38
N VAL A 59 13.04 1.10 -4.29
CA VAL A 59 13.66 1.63 -3.06
C VAL A 59 12.82 2.74 -2.40
N HIS A 60 11.51 2.61 -2.43
CA HIS A 60 10.56 3.55 -1.82
C HIS A 60 10.23 3.11 -0.39
N SER A 61 11.05 3.54 0.56
CA SER A 61 10.88 3.27 2.01
C SER A 61 11.66 4.29 2.85
N GLY A 62 11.76 5.53 2.38
CA GLY A 62 12.36 6.63 3.13
C GLY A 62 11.37 7.31 4.07
N PRO A 63 11.83 8.29 4.87
CA PRO A 63 10.94 9.06 5.73
C PRO A 63 9.78 9.69 4.94
N GLU A 64 8.56 9.59 5.46
CA GLU A 64 7.36 10.08 4.76
C GLU A 64 7.41 11.59 4.51
N SER A 65 7.92 12.36 5.48
CA SER A 65 8.09 13.81 5.35
C SER A 65 9.03 14.25 4.21
N ASP A 66 9.89 13.34 3.72
CA ASP A 66 10.87 13.62 2.65
C ASP A 66 10.52 12.93 1.32
N ARG A 67 9.34 12.33 1.19
CA ARG A 67 8.96 11.46 0.06
C ARG A 67 9.18 12.10 -1.31
N HIS A 68 8.93 13.40 -1.45
CA HIS A 68 9.06 14.16 -2.70
C HIS A 68 10.49 14.66 -3.00
N HIS A 69 11.42 14.55 -2.03
CA HIS A 69 12.79 15.00 -2.15
C HIS A 69 13.81 13.88 -1.96
N PHE A 70 13.39 12.76 -1.36
CA PHE A 70 14.25 11.68 -0.92
C PHE A 70 15.10 11.11 -2.05
N ASN A 71 16.40 10.93 -1.77
CA ASN A 71 17.33 10.23 -2.65
C ASN A 71 17.85 8.98 -1.94
N ALA A 72 17.29 7.83 -2.26
CA ALA A 72 17.73 6.55 -1.70
C ALA A 72 19.13 6.20 -2.23
N ILE A 73 20.12 6.30 -1.37
CA ILE A 73 21.47 5.85 -1.68
C ILE A 73 21.61 4.40 -1.29
N VAL A 74 21.74 3.54 -2.28
CA VAL A 74 21.75 2.10 -2.10
C VAL A 74 22.95 1.47 -2.80
N SER A 75 23.61 0.51 -2.12
CA SER A 75 24.68 -0.26 -2.73
C SER A 75 24.14 -1.16 -3.85
N LYS A 76 25.01 -1.54 -4.78
CA LYS A 76 24.63 -2.50 -5.83
C LYS A 76 24.16 -3.82 -5.23
N GLN A 77 24.81 -4.30 -4.20
CA GLN A 77 24.43 -5.52 -3.50
C GLN A 77 23.03 -5.42 -2.88
N ASP A 78 22.78 -4.38 -2.09
CA ASP A 78 21.48 -4.15 -1.44
C ASP A 78 20.35 -4.01 -2.47
N LEU A 79 20.61 -3.27 -3.55
CA LEU A 79 19.66 -3.10 -4.64
C LEU A 79 19.21 -4.47 -5.22
N TRP A 80 20.19 -5.35 -5.51
CA TRP A 80 19.92 -6.63 -6.15
C TRP A 80 19.47 -7.75 -5.21
N GLU A 81 19.84 -7.70 -3.94
CA GLU A 81 19.55 -8.75 -2.97
C GLU A 81 18.34 -8.42 -2.08
N THR A 82 18.03 -7.13 -1.91
CA THR A 82 16.93 -6.68 -1.03
C THR A 82 15.78 -6.05 -1.79
N TYR A 83 16.03 -5.00 -2.60
CA TYR A 83 14.94 -4.19 -3.15
C TYR A 83 14.37 -4.68 -4.47
N LEU A 84 15.14 -5.33 -5.30
CA LEU A 84 14.70 -5.77 -6.63
C LEU A 84 14.12 -7.20 -6.69
N PRO A 85 14.39 -8.14 -5.77
CA PRO A 85 13.95 -9.52 -5.91
C PRO A 85 12.45 -9.70 -6.06
N ALA A 86 11.64 -8.97 -5.28
CA ALA A 86 10.19 -9.03 -5.35
C ALA A 86 9.68 -8.54 -6.72
N PHE A 87 10.15 -7.40 -7.21
CA PHE A 87 9.79 -6.89 -8.55
C PHE A 87 10.17 -7.88 -9.66
N ARG A 88 11.38 -8.42 -9.58
CA ARG A 88 11.82 -9.44 -10.54
C ARG A 88 10.91 -10.66 -10.55
N ALA A 89 10.50 -11.13 -9.38
CA ALA A 89 9.60 -12.28 -9.27
C ALA A 89 8.22 -11.97 -9.86
N LEU A 90 7.65 -10.79 -9.60
CA LEU A 90 6.36 -10.40 -10.16
C LEU A 90 6.41 -10.28 -11.69
N VAL A 91 7.49 -9.75 -12.24
CA VAL A 91 7.70 -9.68 -13.69
C VAL A 91 7.88 -11.07 -14.29
N LYS A 92 8.81 -11.89 -13.75
CA LYS A 92 9.24 -13.14 -14.39
C LYS A 92 8.34 -14.34 -14.10
N GLU A 93 7.71 -14.41 -12.93
CA GLU A 93 6.95 -15.57 -12.49
C GLU A 93 5.44 -15.33 -12.50
N ALA A 94 5.00 -14.10 -12.29
CA ALA A 94 3.59 -13.74 -12.25
C ALA A 94 3.11 -13.07 -13.54
N GLY A 95 3.99 -12.52 -14.36
CA GLY A 95 3.63 -11.77 -15.57
C GLY A 95 2.79 -10.55 -15.22
N VAL A 96 3.24 -9.76 -14.22
CA VAL A 96 2.52 -8.54 -13.81
C VAL A 96 2.35 -7.59 -14.98
N GLU A 97 1.14 -7.04 -15.15
CA GLU A 97 0.76 -6.23 -16.31
C GLU A 97 1.31 -4.81 -16.26
N ALA A 98 1.48 -4.26 -15.06
CA ALA A 98 1.99 -2.91 -14.89
C ALA A 98 3.04 -2.82 -13.79
N VAL A 99 3.88 -1.79 -13.88
CA VAL A 99 4.84 -1.39 -12.83
C VAL A 99 4.68 0.10 -12.58
N MET A 100 4.67 0.53 -11.33
CA MET A 100 4.60 1.94 -10.97
C MET A 100 5.97 2.42 -10.49
N GLY A 101 6.50 3.48 -11.11
CA GLY A 101 7.68 4.17 -10.63
C GLY A 101 7.41 4.90 -9.32
N ALA A 102 8.42 4.93 -8.45
CA ALA A 102 8.32 5.55 -7.12
C ALA A 102 8.51 7.07 -7.16
N TYR A 103 8.11 7.75 -6.07
CA TYR A 103 8.34 9.19 -5.89
C TYR A 103 9.81 9.55 -5.81
N ASN A 104 10.59 8.78 -5.04
CA ASN A 104 11.97 9.09 -4.72
C ASN A 104 12.93 9.00 -5.91
N ARG A 105 14.12 9.55 -5.71
CA ARG A 105 15.30 9.18 -6.51
C ARG A 105 15.96 7.93 -5.96
N THR A 106 16.59 7.15 -6.83
CA THR A 106 17.47 6.05 -6.45
C THR A 106 18.84 6.30 -7.03
N ASN A 107 19.84 6.47 -6.18
CA ASN A 107 21.21 6.82 -6.57
C ASN A 107 21.29 8.05 -7.50
N GLY A 108 20.44 9.05 -7.24
CA GLY A 108 20.36 10.30 -7.98
C GLY A 108 19.40 10.33 -9.15
N GLU A 109 18.95 9.17 -9.68
CA GLU A 109 17.97 9.11 -10.77
C GLU A 109 16.55 9.11 -10.21
N PRO A 110 15.62 10.00 -10.67
CA PRO A 110 14.21 9.93 -10.33
C PRO A 110 13.63 8.60 -10.81
N CYS A 111 12.94 7.85 -9.96
CA CYS A 111 12.48 6.50 -10.30
C CYS A 111 11.58 6.46 -11.54
N CYS A 112 10.67 7.44 -11.70
CA CYS A 112 9.80 7.54 -12.88
C CYS A 112 10.52 8.02 -14.15
N GLY A 113 11.80 8.39 -14.08
CA GLY A 113 12.64 8.80 -15.22
C GLY A 113 13.98 8.09 -15.24
N SER A 114 14.17 7.06 -14.43
CA SER A 114 15.43 6.36 -14.29
C SER A 114 15.75 5.47 -15.48
N LYS A 115 16.84 5.79 -16.19
CA LYS A 115 17.35 4.92 -17.24
C LYS A 115 17.78 3.56 -16.66
N THR A 116 18.49 3.59 -15.53
CA THR A 116 18.97 2.36 -14.87
C THR A 116 17.82 1.43 -14.48
N LEU A 117 16.78 1.95 -13.82
CA LEU A 117 15.67 1.12 -13.34
C LEU A 117 14.72 0.71 -14.46
N LEU A 118 14.20 1.67 -15.24
CA LEU A 118 13.12 1.42 -16.18
C LEU A 118 13.63 0.78 -17.48
N LYS A 119 14.76 1.24 -18.01
CA LYS A 119 15.30 0.73 -19.27
C LYS A 119 16.23 -0.45 -19.04
N ASP A 120 17.37 -0.23 -18.39
CA ASP A 120 18.45 -1.23 -18.34
C ASP A 120 18.04 -2.47 -17.51
N ILE A 121 17.29 -2.28 -16.41
CA ILE A 121 16.84 -3.40 -15.54
C ILE A 121 15.48 -3.94 -15.98
N LEU A 122 14.44 -3.11 -15.99
CA LEU A 122 13.08 -3.57 -16.19
C LEU A 122 12.86 -4.06 -17.63
N ARG A 123 13.21 -3.25 -18.63
CA ARG A 123 13.01 -3.58 -20.04
C ARG A 123 14.08 -4.54 -20.56
N ASP A 124 15.35 -4.16 -20.51
CA ASP A 124 16.41 -4.89 -21.21
C ASP A 124 16.78 -6.19 -20.49
N LYS A 125 16.93 -6.16 -19.16
CA LYS A 125 17.36 -7.36 -18.41
C LYS A 125 16.22 -8.29 -18.03
N TRP A 126 15.05 -7.74 -17.67
CA TRP A 126 13.90 -8.56 -17.27
C TRP A 126 12.90 -8.79 -18.39
N HIS A 127 13.03 -8.09 -19.51
CA HIS A 127 12.12 -8.20 -20.67
C HIS A 127 10.67 -7.95 -20.30
N PHE A 128 10.43 -6.92 -19.49
CA PHE A 128 9.09 -6.49 -19.12
C PHE A 128 8.42 -5.84 -20.33
N ASP A 129 7.28 -6.34 -20.75
CA ASP A 129 6.52 -5.88 -21.92
C ASP A 129 5.24 -5.09 -21.57
N GLY A 130 4.83 -5.08 -20.31
CA GLY A 130 3.71 -4.29 -19.81
C GLY A 130 3.98 -2.79 -19.75
N HIS A 131 3.04 -2.00 -19.28
CA HIS A 131 3.22 -0.55 -19.16
C HIS A 131 3.81 -0.13 -17.81
N VAL A 132 4.48 1.03 -17.82
CA VAL A 132 4.96 1.71 -16.61
C VAL A 132 4.11 2.97 -16.39
N THR A 133 3.55 3.10 -15.20
CA THR A 133 2.89 4.32 -14.74
C THR A 133 3.78 5.08 -13.75
N SER A 134 3.67 6.40 -13.71
CA SER A 134 4.21 7.17 -12.59
C SER A 134 3.34 6.98 -11.35
N ASP A 135 3.90 7.23 -10.17
CA ASP A 135 3.08 7.61 -9.03
C ASP A 135 2.48 9.00 -9.25
N CYS A 136 1.46 9.35 -8.47
CA CYS A 136 0.71 10.59 -8.71
C CYS A 136 1.59 11.81 -8.46
N TRP A 137 1.70 12.67 -9.48
CA TRP A 137 2.58 13.84 -9.55
C TRP A 137 4.08 13.57 -9.42
N ALA A 138 4.53 12.31 -9.35
CA ALA A 138 5.96 11.98 -9.21
C ALA A 138 6.86 12.54 -10.32
N ILE A 139 6.34 12.76 -11.54
CA ILE A 139 7.09 13.41 -12.61
C ILE A 139 7.26 14.92 -12.34
N LYS A 140 6.35 15.55 -11.62
CA LYS A 140 6.47 16.94 -11.20
C LYS A 140 7.65 17.12 -10.23
N ASP A 141 7.90 16.14 -9.39
CA ASP A 141 9.02 16.18 -8.45
C ASP A 141 10.37 16.32 -9.14
N PHE A 142 10.52 15.93 -10.41
CA PHE A 142 11.80 16.06 -11.12
C PHE A 142 12.34 17.50 -11.13
N HIS A 143 11.46 18.49 -11.28
CA HIS A 143 11.82 19.90 -11.29
C HIS A 143 11.43 20.66 -10.01
N THR A 144 10.48 20.16 -9.20
CA THR A 144 10.04 20.87 -7.99
C THR A 144 10.69 20.35 -6.71
N GLY A 145 10.98 19.05 -6.63
CA GLY A 145 11.55 18.39 -5.44
C GLY A 145 12.96 17.88 -5.65
N HIS A 146 13.19 17.19 -6.75
CA HIS A 146 14.49 16.57 -7.07
C HIS A 146 15.50 17.53 -7.69
N MET A 147 15.03 18.58 -8.36
CA MET A 147 15.86 19.59 -9.04
C MET A 147 16.81 18.96 -10.09
N VAL A 148 16.34 17.95 -10.83
CA VAL A 148 17.13 17.24 -11.87
C VAL A 148 16.76 17.65 -13.29
N THR A 149 15.69 18.43 -13.45
CA THR A 149 15.24 19.04 -14.71
C THR A 149 14.89 20.49 -14.47
N ASP A 150 14.92 21.31 -15.52
CA ASP A 150 14.67 22.75 -15.42
C ASP A 150 13.17 23.10 -15.39
N GLY A 151 12.31 22.19 -15.85
CA GLY A 151 10.88 22.44 -15.91
C GLY A 151 10.06 21.24 -16.39
N PRO A 152 8.74 21.45 -16.59
CA PRO A 152 7.82 20.37 -16.94
C PRO A 152 8.14 19.70 -18.29
N VAL A 153 8.61 20.45 -19.27
CA VAL A 153 8.93 19.94 -20.62
C VAL A 153 10.08 18.93 -20.56
N GLU A 154 11.16 19.27 -19.85
CA GLU A 154 12.29 18.37 -19.63
C GLU A 154 11.89 17.16 -18.80
N SER A 155 11.02 17.37 -17.79
CA SER A 155 10.54 16.29 -16.92
C SER A 155 9.76 15.24 -17.70
N VAL A 156 8.81 15.64 -18.55
CA VAL A 156 8.04 14.68 -19.36
C VAL A 156 8.91 14.01 -20.42
N ALA A 157 9.85 14.75 -21.03
CA ALA A 157 10.80 14.18 -21.97
C ALA A 157 11.69 13.11 -21.30
N LEU A 158 12.23 13.40 -20.12
CA LEU A 158 13.04 12.44 -19.34
C LEU A 158 12.22 11.18 -19.00
N ALA A 159 10.98 11.34 -18.53
CA ALA A 159 10.12 10.24 -18.15
C ALA A 159 9.80 9.31 -19.33
N VAL A 160 9.30 9.86 -20.45
CA VAL A 160 8.88 9.07 -21.61
C VAL A 160 10.07 8.45 -22.33
N ASN A 161 11.18 9.18 -22.51
CA ASN A 161 12.39 8.64 -23.13
C ASN A 161 12.98 7.45 -22.39
N ASN A 162 12.77 7.37 -21.08
CA ASN A 162 13.21 6.25 -20.24
C ASN A 162 12.12 5.19 -19.99
N GLY A 163 10.91 5.36 -20.55
CA GLY A 163 9.90 4.32 -20.58
C GLY A 163 8.82 4.39 -19.49
N CYS A 164 8.55 5.58 -18.93
CA CYS A 164 7.35 5.84 -18.15
C CYS A 164 6.19 6.17 -19.11
N ASP A 165 5.28 5.21 -19.27
CA ASP A 165 4.27 5.24 -20.34
C ASP A 165 3.03 6.05 -19.96
N LEU A 166 2.70 6.15 -18.67
CA LEU A 166 1.51 6.81 -18.15
C LEU A 166 1.87 7.75 -17.01
N ASN A 167 1.33 8.95 -17.04
CA ASN A 167 1.44 9.90 -15.94
C ASN A 167 0.16 9.93 -15.09
N CYS A 168 0.28 9.70 -13.80
CA CYS A 168 -0.73 10.10 -12.84
C CYS A 168 -0.48 11.55 -12.45
N GLY A 169 -1.32 12.46 -12.94
CA GLY A 169 -1.17 13.91 -12.80
C GLY A 169 -1.44 14.62 -14.12
N ASP A 170 -0.99 15.86 -14.23
CA ASP A 170 -1.31 16.79 -15.32
C ASP A 170 -0.12 17.09 -16.26
N LEU A 171 1.05 16.50 -16.05
CA LEU A 171 2.25 16.92 -16.76
C LEU A 171 2.32 16.47 -18.23
N TYR A 172 1.69 15.37 -18.61
CA TYR A 172 1.75 14.90 -20.00
C TYR A 172 1.02 15.81 -21.01
N VAL A 173 0.40 16.90 -20.55
CA VAL A 173 -0.04 18.01 -21.43
C VAL A 173 1.13 18.72 -22.11
N TYR A 174 2.36 18.60 -21.56
CA TYR A 174 3.57 19.18 -22.14
C TYR A 174 4.28 18.28 -23.17
N LEU A 175 3.74 17.11 -23.50
CA LEU A 175 4.34 16.19 -24.49
C LEU A 175 4.45 16.83 -25.88
N GLU A 176 3.41 17.54 -26.33
CA GLU A 176 3.40 18.23 -27.62
C GLU A 176 4.54 19.27 -27.69
N GLN A 177 4.71 20.03 -26.62
CA GLN A 177 5.80 21.01 -26.54
C GLN A 177 7.18 20.31 -26.52
N ALA A 178 7.32 19.21 -25.81
CA ALA A 178 8.57 18.45 -25.77
C ALA A 178 8.95 17.90 -27.16
N VAL A 179 7.98 17.50 -27.97
CA VAL A 179 8.19 17.08 -29.37
C VAL A 179 8.58 18.30 -30.23
N ALA A 180 7.85 19.41 -30.11
CA ALA A 180 8.14 20.63 -30.87
C ALA A 180 9.55 21.19 -30.57
N GLU A 181 10.03 21.04 -29.35
CA GLU A 181 11.39 21.42 -28.93
C GLU A 181 12.45 20.37 -29.25
N GLY A 182 12.09 19.24 -29.87
CA GLY A 182 13.01 18.16 -30.24
C GLY A 182 13.59 17.37 -29.04
N LYS A 183 12.97 17.46 -27.87
CA LYS A 183 13.40 16.75 -26.64
C LYS A 183 12.81 15.35 -26.55
N LEU A 184 11.74 15.08 -27.30
CA LEU A 184 11.02 13.82 -27.38
C LEU A 184 10.62 13.56 -28.82
N SER A 185 10.62 12.30 -29.25
CA SER A 185 10.09 11.93 -30.56
C SER A 185 8.69 11.34 -30.46
N GLU A 186 7.88 11.46 -31.53
CA GLU A 186 6.55 10.87 -31.62
C GLU A 186 6.61 9.33 -31.47
N GLU A 187 7.67 8.69 -32.00
CA GLU A 187 7.85 7.23 -31.89
C GLU A 187 7.91 6.78 -30.43
N LYS A 188 8.45 7.58 -29.51
CA LYS A 188 8.48 7.27 -28.09
C LYS A 188 7.10 7.35 -27.44
N ILE A 189 6.27 8.26 -27.92
CA ILE A 189 4.86 8.35 -27.51
C ILE A 189 4.09 7.14 -28.05
N ASP A 190 4.30 6.74 -29.30
CA ASP A 190 3.69 5.57 -29.91
C ASP A 190 4.08 4.25 -29.19
N GLU A 191 5.34 4.12 -28.77
CA GLU A 191 5.78 2.98 -27.93
C GLU A 191 4.97 2.91 -26.62
N SER A 192 4.80 4.05 -25.94
CA SER A 192 4.06 4.15 -24.68
C SER A 192 2.59 3.86 -24.87
N LEU A 193 1.96 4.44 -25.88
CA LEU A 193 0.57 4.19 -26.26
C LEU A 193 0.33 2.71 -26.58
N THR A 194 1.26 2.10 -27.32
CA THR A 194 1.16 0.66 -27.67
C THR A 194 1.08 -0.20 -26.42
N ARG A 195 1.95 0.01 -25.43
CA ARG A 195 1.94 -0.75 -24.17
C ARG A 195 0.63 -0.55 -23.39
N LEU A 196 0.13 0.68 -23.32
CA LEU A 196 -1.14 0.98 -22.65
C LEU A 196 -2.34 0.32 -23.35
N TYR A 197 -2.39 0.37 -24.68
CA TYR A 197 -3.48 -0.25 -25.42
C TYR A 197 -3.43 -1.77 -25.40
N VAL A 198 -2.24 -2.39 -25.36
CA VAL A 198 -2.11 -3.84 -25.18
C VAL A 198 -2.76 -4.28 -23.86
N THR A 199 -2.55 -3.56 -22.77
CA THR A 199 -3.25 -3.83 -21.50
C THR A 199 -4.76 -3.76 -21.66
N ARG A 200 -5.28 -2.73 -22.33
CA ARG A 200 -6.73 -2.58 -22.59
C ARG A 200 -7.28 -3.72 -23.45
N MET A 201 -6.52 -4.16 -24.44
CA MET A 201 -6.88 -5.33 -25.29
C MET A 201 -6.90 -6.61 -24.46
N ARG A 202 -5.90 -6.84 -23.60
CA ARG A 202 -5.86 -7.99 -22.68
C ARG A 202 -7.03 -7.99 -21.68
N LEU A 203 -7.56 -6.83 -21.33
CA LEU A 203 -8.76 -6.68 -20.50
C LEU A 203 -10.07 -6.88 -21.28
N GLY A 204 -10.01 -7.03 -22.62
CA GLY A 204 -11.17 -7.21 -23.49
C GLY A 204 -11.97 -5.92 -23.72
N MET A 205 -11.37 -4.75 -23.51
CA MET A 205 -12.12 -3.47 -23.60
C MET A 205 -12.60 -3.11 -25.01
N PHE A 206 -12.07 -3.80 -26.04
CA PHE A 206 -12.42 -3.58 -27.45
C PHE A 206 -13.18 -4.76 -28.06
N ASP A 207 -13.40 -5.84 -27.29
CA ASP A 207 -14.15 -7.00 -27.73
C ASP A 207 -15.65 -6.85 -27.39
N ALA A 208 -16.49 -7.66 -28.04
CA ALA A 208 -17.92 -7.68 -27.74
C ALA A 208 -18.18 -8.09 -26.27
N GLU A 209 -19.15 -7.49 -25.62
CA GLU A 209 -19.42 -7.66 -24.17
C GLU A 209 -19.63 -9.13 -23.78
N ASP A 210 -20.29 -9.91 -24.65
CA ASP A 210 -20.58 -11.32 -24.40
C ASP A 210 -19.34 -12.22 -24.48
N GLN A 211 -18.27 -11.77 -25.12
CA GLN A 211 -17.00 -12.50 -25.22
C GLN A 211 -16.14 -12.36 -23.95
N VAL A 212 -16.35 -11.32 -23.17
CA VAL A 212 -15.57 -11.04 -21.96
C VAL A 212 -16.29 -11.60 -20.74
N PRO A 213 -15.85 -12.72 -20.15
CA PRO A 213 -16.60 -13.39 -19.09
C PRO A 213 -16.79 -12.51 -17.84
N TYR A 214 -15.89 -11.57 -17.59
CA TYR A 214 -15.93 -10.70 -16.42
C TYR A 214 -16.98 -9.60 -16.51
N ASN A 215 -17.51 -9.29 -17.70
CA ASN A 215 -18.62 -8.36 -17.87
C ASN A 215 -19.95 -8.92 -17.32
N LYS A 216 -19.98 -10.24 -17.05
CA LYS A 216 -21.15 -10.91 -16.44
C LYS A 216 -21.14 -10.87 -14.91
N VAL A 217 -20.07 -10.37 -14.29
CA VAL A 217 -19.97 -10.25 -12.82
C VAL A 217 -20.75 -9.01 -12.40
N GLY A 218 -21.88 -9.22 -11.75
CA GLY A 218 -22.76 -8.16 -11.27
C GLY A 218 -22.35 -7.55 -9.94
N TYR A 219 -23.08 -6.53 -9.53
CA TYR A 219 -22.83 -5.85 -8.25
C TYR A 219 -23.17 -6.73 -7.02
N ASP A 220 -23.97 -7.76 -7.21
CA ASP A 220 -24.40 -8.71 -6.18
C ASP A 220 -23.26 -9.52 -5.54
N VAL A 221 -22.09 -9.58 -6.20
CA VAL A 221 -20.88 -10.21 -5.63
C VAL A 221 -20.17 -9.32 -4.61
N VAL A 222 -20.45 -8.01 -4.62
CA VAL A 222 -19.83 -7.07 -3.67
C VAL A 222 -20.41 -7.32 -2.28
N ASP A 223 -19.53 -7.47 -1.29
CA ASP A 223 -19.90 -7.71 0.11
C ASP A 223 -20.78 -8.98 0.32
N SER A 224 -20.62 -9.95 -0.56
CA SER A 224 -21.33 -11.22 -0.48
C SER A 224 -20.92 -12.03 0.77
N ALA A 225 -21.78 -12.98 1.19
CA ALA A 225 -21.47 -13.87 2.32
C ALA A 225 -20.17 -14.66 2.10
N GLU A 226 -19.89 -15.07 0.87
CA GLU A 226 -18.64 -15.74 0.49
C GLU A 226 -17.42 -14.84 0.71
N MET A 227 -17.50 -13.57 0.28
CA MET A 227 -16.41 -12.61 0.45
C MET A 227 -16.17 -12.26 1.93
N LYS A 228 -17.23 -12.16 2.73
CA LYS A 228 -17.14 -11.98 4.19
C LYS A 228 -16.44 -13.15 4.86
N ALA A 229 -16.81 -14.37 4.51
CA ALA A 229 -16.18 -15.58 5.04
C ALA A 229 -14.69 -15.67 4.64
N LEU A 230 -14.37 -15.31 3.40
CA LEU A 230 -12.98 -15.24 2.94
C LEU A 230 -12.18 -14.17 3.69
N ASN A 231 -12.76 -13.00 3.90
CA ASN A 231 -12.13 -11.90 4.65
C ASN A 231 -11.80 -12.34 6.09
N LEU A 232 -12.75 -12.98 6.78
CA LEU A 232 -12.53 -13.52 8.13
C LEU A 232 -11.39 -14.55 8.15
N LYS A 233 -11.38 -15.49 7.20
CA LYS A 233 -10.29 -16.46 7.08
C LYS A 233 -8.91 -15.82 6.84
N VAL A 234 -8.87 -14.74 6.06
CA VAL A 234 -7.63 -13.98 5.85
C VAL A 234 -7.21 -13.29 7.14
N ALA A 235 -8.15 -12.64 7.85
CA ALA A 235 -7.89 -12.00 9.14
C ALA A 235 -7.29 -12.97 10.15
N ASP A 236 -7.85 -14.18 10.30
CA ASP A 236 -7.31 -15.23 11.17
C ASP A 236 -5.87 -15.62 10.77
N SER A 237 -5.56 -15.61 9.48
CA SER A 237 -4.28 -16.06 8.95
C SER A 237 -3.14 -15.03 9.09
N ILE A 238 -3.47 -13.74 9.21
CA ILE A 238 -2.47 -12.66 9.31
C ILE A 238 -2.12 -12.29 10.76
N MET A 239 -2.91 -12.74 11.75
CA MET A 239 -2.58 -12.50 13.15
C MET A 239 -1.32 -13.25 13.55
N THR A 240 -0.32 -12.52 14.05
CA THR A 240 1.00 -13.07 14.39
C THR A 240 1.20 -13.11 15.89
N LEU A 241 1.37 -14.31 16.45
CA LEU A 241 1.71 -14.50 17.85
C LEU A 241 3.20 -14.24 18.07
N LEU A 242 3.55 -13.06 18.60
CA LEU A 242 4.94 -12.67 18.82
C LEU A 242 5.54 -13.32 20.06
N LYS A 243 4.73 -13.50 21.11
CA LYS A 243 5.16 -14.10 22.38
C LYS A 243 3.95 -14.72 23.09
N ASN A 244 4.16 -15.88 23.72
CA ASN A 244 3.20 -16.51 24.63
C ASN A 244 3.95 -17.29 25.69
N ASP A 245 3.66 -17.02 26.95
CA ASP A 245 4.21 -17.73 28.12
C ASP A 245 3.26 -18.79 28.68
N GLY A 246 2.22 -19.16 27.90
CA GLY A 246 1.19 -20.09 28.30
C GLY A 246 -0.13 -19.43 28.72
N THR A 247 -0.21 -18.11 28.67
CA THR A 247 -1.46 -17.37 28.92
C THR A 247 -2.50 -17.65 27.85
N LEU A 248 -2.11 -17.75 26.60
CA LEU A 248 -3.00 -18.04 25.46
C LEU A 248 -2.94 -19.54 25.08
N PRO A 249 -4.06 -20.12 24.63
CA PRO A 249 -5.38 -19.51 24.46
C PRO A 249 -6.10 -19.31 25.81
N LEU A 250 -6.93 -18.27 25.89
CA LEU A 250 -7.78 -18.02 27.03
C LEU A 250 -8.91 -19.06 27.08
N ASP A 251 -9.19 -19.58 28.28
CA ASP A 251 -10.31 -20.50 28.51
C ASP A 251 -11.56 -19.72 28.97
N LYS A 252 -12.48 -19.44 28.03
CA LYS A 252 -13.71 -18.71 28.32
C LYS A 252 -14.47 -19.23 29.53
N SER A 253 -14.46 -20.54 29.78
CA SER A 253 -15.19 -21.16 30.88
C SER A 253 -14.70 -20.78 32.28
N LYS A 254 -13.49 -20.20 32.35
CA LYS A 254 -12.83 -19.75 33.59
C LYS A 254 -12.88 -18.24 33.80
N LEU A 255 -13.46 -17.50 32.86
CA LEU A 255 -13.51 -16.04 32.89
C LEU A 255 -14.87 -15.57 33.39
N HIS A 256 -14.87 -14.61 34.30
CA HIS A 256 -16.06 -13.91 34.77
C HIS A 256 -16.06 -12.44 34.33
N THR A 257 -14.88 -11.82 34.30
CA THR A 257 -14.70 -10.44 33.86
C THR A 257 -13.47 -10.31 32.98
N VAL A 258 -13.62 -9.73 31.81
CA VAL A 258 -12.55 -9.40 30.88
C VAL A 258 -12.42 -7.87 30.80
N GLY A 259 -11.24 -7.36 31.08
CA GLY A 259 -10.90 -5.96 30.85
C GLY A 259 -10.41 -5.76 29.41
N VAL A 260 -10.89 -4.72 28.75
CA VAL A 260 -10.40 -4.27 27.45
C VAL A 260 -9.96 -2.84 27.60
N ILE A 261 -8.71 -2.56 27.27
CA ILE A 261 -8.13 -1.21 27.41
C ILE A 261 -7.39 -0.81 26.13
N GLY A 262 -7.26 0.47 25.93
CA GLY A 262 -6.43 1.02 24.85
C GLY A 262 -7.20 1.86 23.83
N PRO A 263 -6.49 2.80 23.17
CA PRO A 263 -7.11 3.77 22.25
C PRO A 263 -7.66 3.14 20.97
N ASN A 264 -7.17 1.96 20.58
CA ASN A 264 -7.61 1.26 19.38
C ASN A 264 -8.70 0.21 19.65
N ALA A 265 -9.08 -0.03 20.91
CA ALA A 265 -10.03 -1.07 21.26
C ALA A 265 -11.43 -0.82 20.66
N ASP A 266 -11.92 0.40 20.73
CA ASP A 266 -13.22 0.82 20.18
C ASP A 266 -13.05 1.94 19.13
N SER A 267 -12.12 1.75 18.20
CA SER A 267 -11.82 2.73 17.16
C SER A 267 -12.16 2.18 15.77
N ARG A 268 -13.20 2.74 15.14
CA ARG A 268 -13.51 2.45 13.74
C ARG A 268 -12.44 2.99 12.79
N LYS A 269 -11.80 4.11 13.14
CA LYS A 269 -10.72 4.70 12.37
C LYS A 269 -9.51 3.75 12.29
N ALA A 270 -9.18 3.04 13.37
CA ALA A 270 -8.10 2.06 13.38
C ALA A 270 -8.34 0.85 12.47
N LEU A 271 -9.59 0.60 12.02
CA LEU A 271 -9.94 -0.46 11.08
C LEU A 271 -9.75 -0.04 9.62
N LEU A 272 -9.45 1.22 9.35
CA LEU A 272 -9.29 1.77 8.01
C LEU A 272 -7.80 1.88 7.68
N GLY A 273 -7.46 1.69 6.40
CA GLY A 273 -6.13 1.98 5.88
C GLY A 273 -6.08 3.34 5.17
N ASN A 274 -4.97 3.63 4.50
CA ASN A 274 -4.78 4.90 3.77
C ASN A 274 -5.86 5.17 2.73
N TYR A 275 -6.32 4.13 2.04
CA TYR A 275 -7.30 4.25 0.95
C TYR A 275 -8.71 3.99 1.45
N GLU A 276 -9.07 4.59 2.53
CA GLU A 276 -10.34 4.45 3.25
C GLU A 276 -11.52 4.08 2.34
N GLY A 277 -12.24 3.04 2.72
CA GLY A 277 -13.48 2.62 2.08
C GLY A 277 -14.63 2.62 3.08
N THR A 278 -15.85 2.61 2.58
CA THR A 278 -17.02 2.46 3.44
C THR A 278 -17.37 0.98 3.53
N ALA A 279 -17.18 0.39 4.72
CA ALA A 279 -17.62 -0.98 4.99
C ALA A 279 -19.13 -1.02 5.24
N SER A 280 -19.77 -2.13 4.91
CA SER A 280 -21.18 -2.36 5.24
C SER A 280 -21.39 -2.52 6.74
N ARG A 281 -20.39 -3.02 7.45
CA ARG A 281 -20.33 -3.13 8.91
C ARG A 281 -18.87 -2.94 9.36
N TYR A 282 -18.71 -2.23 10.45
CA TYR A 282 -17.47 -2.18 11.22
C TYR A 282 -17.67 -3.04 12.47
N THR A 283 -16.68 -3.81 12.84
CA THR A 283 -16.62 -4.52 14.12
C THR A 283 -15.32 -4.15 14.80
N THR A 284 -15.39 -3.37 15.86
CA THR A 284 -14.20 -3.01 16.65
C THR A 284 -13.68 -4.22 17.42
N VAL A 285 -12.48 -4.12 17.96
CA VAL A 285 -11.94 -5.21 18.80
C VAL A 285 -12.81 -5.41 20.02
N LEU A 286 -13.27 -4.31 20.64
CA LEU A 286 -14.19 -4.34 21.77
C LEU A 286 -15.49 -5.05 21.41
N GLU A 287 -16.17 -4.61 20.33
CA GLU A 287 -17.43 -5.24 19.85
C GLU A 287 -17.23 -6.73 19.56
N GLY A 288 -16.12 -7.11 18.93
CA GLY A 288 -15.83 -8.52 18.63
C GLY A 288 -15.60 -9.38 19.87
N ILE A 289 -14.99 -8.82 20.91
CA ILE A 289 -14.81 -9.49 22.21
C ILE A 289 -16.15 -9.65 22.92
N GLU A 290 -16.99 -8.62 22.96
CA GLU A 290 -18.33 -8.64 23.54
C GLU A 290 -19.22 -9.67 22.83
N ASP A 291 -19.25 -9.64 21.49
CA ASP A 291 -20.00 -10.61 20.66
C ASP A 291 -19.56 -12.05 20.94
N TYR A 292 -18.26 -12.31 21.09
CA TYR A 292 -17.72 -13.64 21.35
C TYR A 292 -18.01 -14.13 22.79
N LEU A 293 -17.88 -13.25 23.77
CA LEU A 293 -18.09 -13.59 25.18
C LEU A 293 -19.58 -13.73 25.52
N GLY A 294 -20.45 -12.94 24.92
CA GLY A 294 -21.89 -12.91 25.20
C GLY A 294 -22.19 -12.46 26.64
N ASP A 295 -23.38 -12.82 27.13
CA ASP A 295 -23.87 -12.38 28.44
C ASP A 295 -23.23 -13.10 29.64
N ASP A 296 -22.48 -14.18 29.40
CA ASP A 296 -21.94 -15.02 30.47
C ASP A 296 -20.66 -14.41 31.11
N VAL A 297 -19.97 -13.54 30.41
CA VAL A 297 -18.72 -12.91 30.84
C VAL A 297 -18.85 -11.41 30.76
N LYS A 298 -18.60 -10.73 31.87
CA LYS A 298 -18.66 -9.27 31.93
C LYS A 298 -17.46 -8.66 31.19
N VAL A 299 -17.71 -7.72 30.29
CA VAL A 299 -16.66 -6.91 29.66
C VAL A 299 -16.63 -5.53 30.31
N ARG A 300 -15.44 -5.08 30.69
CA ARG A 300 -15.15 -3.73 31.17
C ARG A 300 -14.21 -3.05 30.21
N TYR A 301 -14.49 -1.82 29.86
CA TYR A 301 -13.69 -1.06 28.90
C TYR A 301 -13.21 0.26 29.48
N SER A 302 -11.99 0.64 29.12
CA SER A 302 -11.48 2.01 29.22
C SER A 302 -10.54 2.29 28.04
N GLN A 303 -10.69 3.46 27.43
CA GLN A 303 -9.76 3.92 26.40
C GLN A 303 -8.33 4.06 26.92
N GLY A 304 -8.14 4.41 28.17
CA GLY A 304 -6.86 4.49 28.86
C GLY A 304 -6.02 5.70 28.53
N CYS A 305 -5.87 6.01 27.26
CA CYS A 305 -5.16 7.20 26.78
C CYS A 305 -5.70 7.60 25.41
N HIS A 306 -5.39 8.81 25.00
CA HIS A 306 -5.56 9.22 23.60
C HIS A 306 -4.45 8.61 22.74
N LEU A 307 -4.70 8.49 21.44
CA LEU A 307 -3.71 7.92 20.51
C LEU A 307 -2.49 8.83 20.37
N TYR A 308 -2.67 10.15 20.52
CA TYR A 308 -1.64 11.18 20.49
C TYR A 308 -2.02 12.36 21.37
N ALA A 309 -1.03 13.14 21.78
CA ALA A 309 -1.26 14.39 22.47
C ALA A 309 -1.64 15.50 21.46
N ASP A 310 -2.76 16.15 21.67
CA ASP A 310 -3.23 17.26 20.85
C ASP A 310 -3.19 18.57 21.64
N ASN A 311 -2.19 19.38 21.38
CA ASN A 311 -2.04 20.68 22.03
C ASN A 311 -3.06 21.74 21.55
N ILE A 312 -3.78 21.47 20.46
CA ILE A 312 -4.74 22.42 19.86
C ILE A 312 -6.10 22.33 20.56
N HIS A 313 -6.53 21.10 20.87
CA HIS A 313 -7.85 20.85 21.46
C HIS A 313 -7.81 20.61 22.98
N GLY A 314 -6.64 20.76 23.60
CA GLY A 314 -6.46 20.45 25.01
C GLY A 314 -6.71 18.99 25.37
N LEU A 315 -6.60 18.10 24.37
CA LEU A 315 -6.71 16.68 24.59
C LEU A 315 -5.45 16.19 25.27
N ALA A 316 -5.61 15.96 26.50
CA ALA A 316 -5.05 14.97 27.34
C ALA A 316 -3.55 14.95 27.54
N GLU A 317 -3.22 15.21 28.74
CA GLU A 317 -2.01 14.64 29.33
C GLU A 317 -2.09 13.10 29.29
N SER A 318 -0.93 12.44 29.11
CA SER A 318 -0.81 11.00 28.94
C SER A 318 -1.41 10.13 30.06
N ASN A 319 -1.78 10.72 31.17
CA ASN A 319 -2.29 10.03 32.37
C ASN A 319 -3.76 10.28 32.68
N GLU A 320 -4.49 10.99 31.83
CA GLU A 320 -5.83 11.48 32.16
C GLU A 320 -6.84 10.36 32.48
N LEU A 321 -6.75 9.23 31.77
CA LEU A 321 -7.67 8.09 31.95
C LEU A 321 -7.05 6.93 32.75
N MET A 322 -5.88 7.10 33.35
CA MET A 322 -5.19 6.01 34.05
C MET A 322 -5.91 5.51 35.31
N SER A 323 -6.74 6.35 35.94
CA SER A 323 -7.56 5.93 37.08
C SER A 323 -8.63 4.93 36.65
N GLU A 324 -9.22 5.11 35.46
CA GLU A 324 -10.20 4.17 34.89
C GLU A 324 -9.54 2.84 34.51
N VAL A 325 -8.38 2.91 33.84
CA VAL A 325 -7.57 1.72 33.52
C VAL A 325 -7.27 0.89 34.76
N LYS A 326 -6.87 1.57 35.85
CA LYS A 326 -6.60 0.89 37.12
C LYS A 326 -7.82 0.14 37.63
N GLY A 327 -8.98 0.80 37.62
CA GLY A 327 -10.25 0.14 38.02
C GLY A 327 -10.60 -1.06 37.14
N VAL A 328 -10.44 -0.94 35.83
CA VAL A 328 -10.66 -2.06 34.89
C VAL A 328 -9.71 -3.23 35.20
N CYS A 329 -8.41 -2.94 35.41
CA CYS A 329 -7.43 -3.97 35.72
C CYS A 329 -7.68 -4.70 37.06
N GLU A 330 -8.04 -3.93 38.10
CA GLU A 330 -8.29 -4.48 39.44
C GLU A 330 -9.53 -5.39 39.50
N GLU A 331 -10.49 -5.16 38.62
CA GLU A 331 -11.78 -5.89 38.62
C GLU A 331 -11.89 -6.94 37.51
N SER A 332 -10.80 -7.30 36.83
CA SER A 332 -10.82 -8.24 35.70
C SER A 332 -9.92 -9.44 35.96
N ASP A 333 -10.36 -10.63 35.52
CA ASP A 333 -9.57 -11.87 35.55
C ASP A 333 -8.41 -11.83 34.55
N VAL A 334 -8.64 -11.16 33.42
CA VAL A 334 -7.65 -10.93 32.37
C VAL A 334 -7.89 -9.56 31.70
N VAL A 335 -6.80 -8.93 31.25
CA VAL A 335 -6.87 -7.66 30.54
C VAL A 335 -6.30 -7.81 29.14
N ILE A 336 -7.04 -7.34 28.15
CA ILE A 336 -6.64 -7.25 26.75
C ILE A 336 -6.31 -5.79 26.44
N ALA A 337 -5.04 -5.50 26.21
CA ALA A 337 -4.59 -4.16 25.81
C ALA A 337 -4.53 -4.05 24.29
N VAL A 338 -5.32 -3.16 23.72
CA VAL A 338 -5.42 -2.92 22.27
C VAL A 338 -4.72 -1.61 21.95
N LEU A 339 -3.49 -1.73 21.51
CA LEU A 339 -2.58 -0.61 21.28
C LEU A 339 -2.09 -0.63 19.84
N GLY A 340 -1.88 0.54 19.25
CA GLY A 340 -1.37 0.67 17.88
C GLY A 340 -1.46 2.11 17.39
N LEU A 341 -1.23 2.27 16.10
CA LEU A 341 -1.41 3.52 15.38
C LEU A 341 -2.66 3.43 14.50
N ASP A 342 -3.07 4.53 13.91
CA ASP A 342 -4.03 4.56 12.82
C ASP A 342 -3.42 5.25 11.59
N ALA A 343 -4.11 5.21 10.45
CA ALA A 343 -3.63 5.79 9.20
C ALA A 343 -3.49 7.34 9.24
N GLY A 344 -3.97 8.00 10.28
CA GLY A 344 -3.76 9.44 10.50
C GLY A 344 -2.40 9.76 11.10
N LEU A 345 -1.77 8.78 11.76
CA LEU A 345 -0.43 8.91 12.34
C LEU A 345 0.63 8.19 11.49
N GLU A 346 0.29 7.03 10.95
CA GLU A 346 1.15 6.27 10.05
C GLU A 346 0.37 6.01 8.76
N GLY A 347 0.57 6.87 7.77
CA GLY A 347 -0.16 6.80 6.52
C GLY A 347 0.56 7.51 5.39
N GLU A 348 0.07 7.34 4.17
CA GLU A 348 0.52 8.10 3.02
C GLU A 348 0.24 9.58 3.24
N GLU A 349 1.30 10.39 3.21
CA GLU A 349 1.26 11.81 3.60
C GLU A 349 0.72 12.06 5.02
N GLY A 350 0.63 11.01 5.82
CA GLY A 350 0.15 11.07 7.21
C GLY A 350 1.04 11.88 8.14
N ASP A 351 2.28 12.15 7.74
CA ASP A 351 3.21 13.10 8.38
C ASP A 351 2.73 14.57 8.33
N GLN A 352 1.55 14.81 7.81
CA GLN A 352 0.80 16.01 8.20
C GLN A 352 0.61 16.04 9.71
N GLY A 353 0.80 14.92 10.39
CA GLY A 353 1.01 14.75 11.81
C GLY A 353 2.27 15.38 12.39
N ASN A 354 3.20 15.91 11.61
CA ASN A 354 4.23 16.85 12.13
C ASN A 354 3.67 18.08 12.82
N GLN A 355 2.39 18.35 12.66
CA GLN A 355 1.70 19.28 13.55
C GLN A 355 1.56 18.76 15.00
N PHE A 356 1.95 17.49 15.27
CA PHE A 356 1.93 16.86 16.60
C PHE A 356 3.34 16.52 17.14
N ALA A 357 4.41 16.81 16.38
CA ALA A 357 5.80 16.62 16.82
C ALA A 357 6.31 17.83 17.60
#